data_de8535543d19afcc1e656330ffb0fbde
#
_entry.id   de8535543d19afcc1e656330ffb0fbde
#
_cell.length_a   1.000
_cell.length_b   1.000
_cell.length_c   1.000
_cell.angle_alpha   90.00
_cell.angle_beta   90.00
_cell.angle_gamma   90.00
#
_symmetry.space_group_name_H-M   'P 1'
#
loop_
_entity.id
_entity.type
_entity.pdbx_description
1 polymer ?
#
loop_
_entity_poly.entity_id
_entity_poly.type
_entity_poly.pdbx_seq_one_letter_code
_entity_poly.pdbx_strand_id
1 'polypeptide(L)'
;MAKPNPEELVDLGMLSYDKQDFSKARKYFEKACGLNNGGGCGSLGMLYEYGQGVEKNLTKAAQFYSKACDLNNSVGCGSLGMLYEYGQGVEKNLTKAAYFYSKACKLGFQKTCEILKEK
;
A
#
# COMPACT_ATOMS: atom_id res chain seq x y z
N MET A 1 -22.29 -11.38 18.27
CA MET A 1 -21.27 -11.94 17.38
C MET A 1 -20.02 -11.11 17.42
N ALA A 2 -18.88 -11.75 17.46
CA ALA A 2 -17.62 -11.04 17.41
C ALA A 2 -17.42 -10.41 16.03
N LYS A 3 -16.95 -9.17 16.00
CA LYS A 3 -16.58 -8.52 14.74
C LYS A 3 -15.26 -9.11 14.25
N PRO A 4 -15.06 -9.28 12.93
CA PRO A 4 -13.76 -9.71 12.42
C PRO A 4 -12.69 -8.70 12.85
N ASN A 5 -11.51 -9.18 13.20
CA ASN A 5 -10.40 -8.30 13.48
C ASN A 5 -9.78 -7.83 12.14
N PRO A 6 -8.95 -6.78 12.16
CA PRO A 6 -8.38 -6.26 10.90
C PRO A 6 -7.60 -7.29 10.10
N GLU A 7 -6.89 -8.21 10.76
CA GLU A 7 -6.13 -9.25 10.07
C GLU A 7 -7.04 -10.20 9.31
N GLU A 8 -8.18 -10.59 9.93
CA GLU A 8 -9.17 -11.42 9.25
C GLU A 8 -9.76 -10.73 8.04
N LEU A 9 -10.00 -9.42 8.15
CA LEU A 9 -10.51 -8.63 7.03
C LEU A 9 -9.51 -8.60 5.88
N VAL A 10 -8.22 -8.46 6.17
CA VAL A 10 -7.17 -8.52 5.14
C VAL A 10 -7.16 -9.91 4.49
N ASP A 11 -7.25 -10.98 5.28
CA ASP A 11 -7.28 -12.34 4.74
C ASP A 11 -8.47 -12.56 3.81
N LEU A 12 -9.66 -12.08 4.21
CA LEU A 12 -10.85 -12.16 3.38
C LEU A 12 -10.70 -11.34 2.11
N GLY A 13 -10.05 -10.18 2.21
CA GLY A 13 -9.74 -9.34 1.05
C GLY A 13 -8.79 -10.04 0.09
N MET A 14 -7.75 -10.70 0.62
CA MET A 14 -6.79 -11.44 -0.22
C MET A 14 -7.44 -12.63 -0.91
N LEU A 15 -8.32 -13.35 -0.21
CA LEU A 15 -9.07 -14.45 -0.82
C LEU A 15 -9.96 -13.95 -1.96
N SER A 16 -10.62 -12.81 -1.75
CA SER A 16 -11.46 -12.19 -2.80
C SER A 16 -10.60 -11.75 -3.98
N TYR A 17 -9.44 -11.18 -3.71
CA TYR A 17 -8.48 -10.76 -4.74
C TYR A 17 -8.05 -11.96 -5.59
N ASP A 18 -7.70 -13.07 -4.94
CA ASP A 18 -7.25 -14.28 -5.63
C ASP A 18 -8.34 -14.84 -6.55
N LYS A 19 -9.60 -14.65 -6.17
CA LYS A 19 -10.75 -15.04 -7.01
C LYS A 19 -11.09 -13.98 -8.04
N GLN A 20 -10.31 -12.90 -8.12
CA GLN A 20 -10.53 -11.77 -9.01
C GLN A 20 -11.84 -11.01 -8.74
N ASP A 21 -12.39 -11.16 -7.52
CA ASP A 21 -13.50 -10.34 -7.08
C ASP A 21 -12.95 -9.07 -6.41
N PHE A 22 -12.48 -8.15 -7.26
CA PHE A 22 -11.76 -6.96 -6.81
C PHE A 22 -12.65 -5.97 -6.05
N SER A 23 -13.94 -5.90 -6.40
CA SER A 23 -14.88 -5.05 -5.68
C SER A 23 -15.07 -5.52 -4.25
N LYS A 24 -15.16 -6.84 -4.05
CA LYS A 24 -15.29 -7.42 -2.72
C LYS A 24 -13.98 -7.27 -1.94
N ALA A 25 -12.84 -7.49 -2.60
CA ALA A 25 -11.52 -7.27 -2.00
C ALA A 25 -11.40 -5.83 -1.49
N ARG A 26 -11.80 -4.85 -2.32
CA ARG A 26 -11.77 -3.45 -1.94
C ARG A 26 -12.55 -3.19 -0.65
N LYS A 27 -13.76 -3.74 -0.55
CA LYS A 27 -14.60 -3.52 0.64
C LYS A 27 -13.93 -4.04 1.91
N TYR A 28 -13.30 -5.22 1.84
CA TYR A 28 -12.59 -5.77 2.97
C TYR A 28 -11.35 -4.93 3.34
N PHE A 29 -10.56 -4.52 2.33
CA PHE A 29 -9.38 -3.71 2.58
C PHE A 29 -9.75 -2.32 3.12
N GLU A 30 -10.86 -1.73 2.64
CA GLU A 30 -11.34 -0.45 3.18
C GLU A 30 -11.65 -0.55 4.67
N LYS A 31 -12.34 -1.62 5.07
CA LYS A 31 -12.66 -1.84 6.48
C LYS A 31 -11.39 -2.03 7.32
N ALA A 32 -10.46 -2.84 6.83
CA ALA A 32 -9.19 -3.08 7.53
C ALA A 32 -8.38 -1.79 7.66
N CYS A 33 -8.30 -1.02 6.58
CA CYS A 33 -7.59 0.26 6.58
C CYS A 33 -8.25 1.25 7.56
N GLY A 34 -9.59 1.28 7.59
CA GLY A 34 -10.33 2.12 8.54
C GLY A 34 -10.06 1.75 9.99
N LEU A 35 -9.65 0.52 10.24
CA LEU A 35 -9.27 0.04 11.56
C LEU A 35 -7.75 0.16 11.80
N ASN A 36 -7.07 0.97 10.99
CA ASN A 36 -5.64 1.25 11.09
C ASN A 36 -4.74 0.01 10.89
N ASN A 37 -5.15 -0.87 9.99
CA ASN A 37 -4.30 -1.98 9.59
C ASN A 37 -3.48 -1.56 8.37
N GLY A 38 -2.15 -1.53 8.54
CA GLY A 38 -1.24 -1.11 7.48
C GLY A 38 -1.30 -1.97 6.23
N GLY A 39 -1.47 -3.29 6.41
CA GLY A 39 -1.63 -4.21 5.29
C GLY A 39 -2.88 -3.94 4.48
N GLY A 40 -3.99 -3.62 5.17
CA GLY A 40 -5.25 -3.25 4.51
C GLY A 40 -5.09 -1.98 3.72
N CYS A 41 -4.45 -0.96 4.30
CA CYS A 41 -4.21 0.31 3.62
C CYS A 41 -3.30 0.13 2.39
N GLY A 42 -2.22 -0.66 2.53
CA GLY A 42 -1.31 -0.93 1.42
C GLY A 42 -2.00 -1.67 0.28
N SER A 43 -2.81 -2.66 0.61
CA SER A 43 -3.57 -3.42 -0.39
C SER A 43 -4.60 -2.54 -1.09
N LEU A 44 -5.26 -1.66 -0.34
CA LEU A 44 -6.19 -0.71 -0.92
C LEU A 44 -5.48 0.24 -1.89
N GLY A 45 -4.29 0.73 -1.50
CA GLY A 45 -3.46 1.55 -2.37
C GLY A 45 -3.14 0.85 -3.68
N MET A 46 -2.82 -0.44 -3.62
CA MET A 46 -2.54 -1.25 -4.80
C MET A 46 -3.76 -1.32 -5.74
N LEU A 47 -4.96 -1.49 -5.20
CA LEU A 47 -6.16 -1.53 -6.04
C LEU A 47 -6.36 -0.21 -6.79
N TYR A 48 -6.11 0.92 -6.15
CA TYR A 48 -6.20 2.23 -6.81
C TYR A 48 -5.07 2.43 -7.81
N GLU A 49 -3.87 1.94 -7.49
CA GLU A 49 -2.73 2.08 -8.41
C GLU A 49 -2.97 1.34 -9.73
N TYR A 50 -3.56 0.15 -9.68
CA TYR A 50 -3.77 -0.68 -10.86
C TYR A 50 -5.19 -0.65 -11.41
N GLY A 51 -6.07 0.10 -10.76
CA GLY A 51 -7.46 0.20 -11.20
C GLY A 51 -8.21 -1.13 -11.11
N GLN A 52 -8.08 -1.82 -9.98
CA GLN A 52 -8.73 -3.10 -9.74
C GLN A 52 -9.89 -2.93 -8.77
N GLY A 53 -11.12 -3.13 -9.25
CA GLY A 53 -12.33 -2.94 -8.46
C GLY A 53 -12.67 -1.48 -8.18
N VAL A 54 -11.87 -0.57 -8.70
CA VAL A 54 -12.05 0.89 -8.63
C VAL A 54 -11.43 1.48 -9.88
N GLU A 55 -11.80 2.70 -10.21
CA GLU A 55 -11.11 3.46 -11.25
C GLU A 55 -9.70 3.78 -10.79
N LYS A 56 -8.71 3.59 -11.67
CA LYS A 56 -7.31 3.90 -11.38
C LYS A 56 -7.18 5.34 -10.89
N ASN A 57 -6.50 5.52 -9.76
CA ASN A 57 -6.29 6.85 -9.19
C ASN A 57 -4.98 6.87 -8.41
N LEU A 58 -3.94 7.41 -9.05
CA LEU A 58 -2.60 7.39 -8.45
C LEU A 58 -2.49 8.32 -7.24
N THR A 59 -3.28 9.41 -7.21
CA THR A 59 -3.31 10.30 -6.05
C THR A 59 -3.87 9.56 -4.82
N LYS A 60 -4.97 8.83 -5.00
CA LYS A 60 -5.53 8.03 -3.91
C LYS A 60 -4.58 6.89 -3.51
N ALA A 61 -3.93 6.26 -4.48
CA ALA A 61 -2.95 5.23 -4.18
C ALA A 61 -1.86 5.78 -3.27
N ALA A 62 -1.32 6.96 -3.59
CA ALA A 62 -0.31 7.60 -2.77
C ALA A 62 -0.81 7.87 -1.35
N GLN A 63 -2.06 8.33 -1.20
CA GLN A 63 -2.65 8.60 0.11
C GLN A 63 -2.75 7.34 0.97
N PHE A 64 -3.20 6.22 0.38
CA PHE A 64 -3.33 4.96 1.11
C PHE A 64 -1.96 4.34 1.41
N TYR A 65 -1.00 4.43 0.49
CA TYR A 65 0.36 3.99 0.77
C TYR A 65 1.00 4.83 1.88
N SER A 66 0.74 6.13 1.89
CA SER A 66 1.24 7.01 2.95
C SER A 66 0.71 6.59 4.31
N LYS A 67 -0.59 6.31 4.40
CA LYS A 67 -1.19 5.82 5.64
C LYS A 67 -0.61 4.46 6.04
N ALA A 68 -0.45 3.56 5.06
CA ALA A 68 0.16 2.25 5.31
C ALA A 68 1.58 2.41 5.85
N CYS A 69 2.36 3.31 5.25
CA CYS A 69 3.73 3.59 5.68
C CYS A 69 3.77 4.14 7.11
N ASP A 70 2.85 5.05 7.43
CA ASP A 70 2.73 5.58 8.80
C ASP A 70 2.41 4.48 9.82
N LEU A 71 1.73 3.43 9.37
CA LEU A 71 1.41 2.26 10.18
C LEU A 71 2.50 1.17 10.09
N ASN A 72 3.68 1.55 9.62
CA ASN A 72 4.87 0.69 9.52
C ASN A 72 4.70 -0.51 8.57
N ASN A 73 3.90 -0.34 7.53
CA ASN A 73 3.80 -1.34 6.47
C ASN A 73 4.91 -1.08 5.46
N SER A 74 5.85 -2.03 5.35
CA SER A 74 7.04 -1.87 4.52
C SER A 74 6.70 -1.76 3.03
N VAL A 75 5.70 -2.50 2.57
CA VAL A 75 5.28 -2.45 1.16
C VAL A 75 4.66 -1.08 0.85
N GLY A 76 3.86 -0.54 1.76
CA GLY A 76 3.31 0.82 1.62
C GLY A 76 4.41 1.87 1.49
N CYS A 77 5.44 1.79 2.35
CA CYS A 77 6.56 2.70 2.28
C CYS A 77 7.31 2.57 0.95
N GLY A 78 7.59 1.34 0.51
CA GLY A 78 8.31 1.09 -0.75
C GLY A 78 7.52 1.57 -1.96
N SER A 79 6.22 1.29 -1.98
CA SER A 79 5.34 1.72 -3.08
C SER A 79 5.25 3.24 -3.14
N LEU A 80 5.14 3.89 -1.98
CA LEU A 80 5.13 5.35 -1.91
C LEU A 80 6.44 5.93 -2.46
N GLY A 81 7.57 5.32 -2.10
CA GLY A 81 8.88 5.71 -2.63
C GLY A 81 8.92 5.66 -4.14
N MET A 82 8.35 4.62 -4.74
CA MET A 82 8.30 4.49 -6.20
C MET A 82 7.44 5.59 -6.83
N LEU A 83 6.31 5.92 -6.21
CA LEU A 83 5.47 7.00 -6.73
C LEU A 83 6.21 8.34 -6.72
N TYR A 84 6.99 8.62 -5.68
CA TYR A 84 7.80 9.84 -5.64
C TYR A 84 8.98 9.79 -6.62
N GLU A 85 9.57 8.62 -6.82
CA GLU A 85 10.70 8.50 -7.77
C GLU A 85 10.27 8.82 -9.19
N TYR A 86 9.08 8.38 -9.59
CA TYR A 86 8.59 8.54 -10.97
C TYR A 86 7.56 9.66 -11.13
N GLY A 87 7.21 10.34 -10.05
CA GLY A 87 6.24 11.42 -10.10
C GLY A 87 4.84 10.94 -10.50
N GLN A 88 4.38 9.86 -9.90
CA GLN A 88 3.07 9.26 -10.20
C GLN A 88 2.10 9.53 -9.07
N GLY A 89 1.08 10.35 -9.31
CA GLY A 89 0.09 10.71 -8.29
C GLY A 89 0.61 11.71 -7.26
N VAL A 90 1.89 12.00 -7.29
CA VAL A 90 2.59 12.99 -6.46
C VAL A 90 3.63 13.67 -7.32
N GLU A 91 4.07 14.85 -6.93
CA GLU A 91 5.17 15.53 -7.59
C GLU A 91 6.47 14.74 -7.37
N LYS A 92 7.23 14.53 -8.45
CA LYS A 92 8.51 13.82 -8.39
C LYS A 92 9.42 14.44 -7.34
N ASN A 93 9.96 13.61 -6.46
CA ASN A 93 10.86 14.08 -5.39
C ASN A 93 11.79 12.93 -5.00
N LEU A 94 13.03 12.99 -5.49
CA LEU A 94 14.00 11.92 -5.26
C LEU A 94 14.45 11.84 -3.79
N THR A 95 14.46 12.97 -3.08
CA THR A 95 14.79 12.98 -1.66
C THR A 95 13.73 12.23 -0.85
N LYS A 96 12.45 12.49 -1.14
CA LYS A 96 11.36 11.76 -0.49
C LYS A 96 11.37 10.28 -0.87
N ALA A 97 11.64 9.97 -2.15
CA ALA A 97 11.73 8.58 -2.59
C ALA A 97 12.78 7.83 -1.77
N ALA A 98 13.98 8.41 -1.63
CA ALA A 98 15.05 7.80 -0.85
C ALA A 98 14.66 7.62 0.62
N TYR A 99 13.97 8.60 1.20
CA TYR A 99 13.48 8.52 2.58
C TYR A 99 12.54 7.32 2.77
N PHE A 100 11.56 7.18 1.87
CA PHE A 100 10.57 6.09 1.98
C PHE A 100 11.20 4.72 1.68
N TYR A 101 12.12 4.64 0.73
CA TYR A 101 12.88 3.41 0.48
C TYR A 101 13.69 3.01 1.71
N SER A 102 14.34 3.99 2.36
CA SER A 102 15.11 3.73 3.56
C SER A 102 14.23 3.20 4.68
N LYS A 103 13.06 3.81 4.89
CA LYS A 103 12.11 3.34 5.89
C LYS A 103 11.62 1.93 5.58
N ALA A 104 11.27 1.66 4.31
CA ALA A 104 10.85 0.33 3.88
C ALA A 104 11.95 -0.71 4.11
N CYS A 105 13.19 -0.35 3.81
CA CYS A 105 14.34 -1.22 4.04
C CYS A 105 14.47 -1.58 5.53
N LYS A 106 14.39 -0.58 6.40
CA LYS A 106 14.46 -0.80 7.84
C LYS A 106 13.33 -1.67 8.36
N LEU A 107 12.17 -1.62 7.70
CA LEU A 107 11.01 -2.44 8.05
C LEU A 107 11.07 -3.85 7.44
N GLY A 108 12.14 -4.17 6.72
CA GLY A 108 12.38 -5.52 6.20
C GLY A 108 12.09 -5.73 4.72
N PHE A 109 11.78 -4.69 3.97
CA PHE A 109 11.55 -4.83 2.54
C PHE A 109 12.88 -4.83 1.79
N GLN A 110 13.44 -6.01 1.61
CA GLN A 110 14.80 -6.20 1.09
C GLN A 110 15.03 -5.54 -0.27
N LYS A 111 14.02 -5.57 -1.15
CA LYS A 111 14.12 -4.97 -2.48
C LYS A 111 14.46 -3.49 -2.40
N THR A 112 13.89 -2.75 -1.43
CA THR A 112 14.17 -1.32 -1.28
C THR A 112 15.59 -1.08 -0.76
N CYS A 113 16.13 -2.00 0.04
CA CYS A 113 17.54 -1.93 0.45
C CYS A 113 18.46 -2.02 -0.77
N GLU A 114 18.12 -2.90 -1.72
CA GLU A 114 18.88 -3.06 -2.95
C GLU A 114 18.79 -1.85 -3.85
N ILE A 115 17.58 -1.24 -3.97
CA ILE A 115 17.40 -0.01 -4.74
C ILE A 115 18.31 1.10 -4.22
N LEU A 116 18.42 1.24 -2.90
CA LEU A 116 19.26 2.26 -2.27
C LEU A 116 20.74 2.04 -2.59
N LYS A 117 21.19 0.79 -2.68
CA LYS A 117 22.59 0.47 -3.00
C LYS A 117 22.96 0.83 -4.44
N GLU A 118 21.99 0.83 -5.34
CA GLU A 118 22.20 1.16 -6.75
C GLU A 118 22.31 2.67 -6.99
N LYS A 119 21.89 3.47 -6.05
CA LYS A 119 21.96 4.93 -6.10
C LYS A 119 23.26 5.44 -5.46
#